data_cd01a4398598997b66fb504bf698edff
#
_entry.id   cd01a4398598997b66fb504bf698edff
#
_cell.length_a   1.000
_cell.length_b   1.000
_cell.length_c   1.000
_cell.angle_alpha   90.00
_cell.angle_beta   90.00
_cell.angle_gamma   90.00
#
_symmetry.space_group_name_H-M   'P 1'
#
loop_
_entity.id
_entity.type
_entity.pdbx_description
1 polymer ?
#
loop_
_entity_poly.entity_id
_entity_poly.type
_entity_poly.pdbx_seq_one_letter_code
_entity_poly.pdbx_strand_id
1 'polypeptide(L)'
;MSIHKLSAGSGYYYLTRQVAALDTTEKGHTGLASYYTERGETPGAWIGSGMAGIDGLSAGDAVTAEQMRALFGAGLHPLATQRLEQLDGADLTDTSVRAATQLGAPFKVYAGDGRPFQVEVAKRIGTRHGAAGQLGGVPISATDRAWVRTEVAREFFRTEHGRDPINAREITATIAKQSRPNTQTVAGYDLTFPRSSRCRACGRLPTRTSLH
;
A
#
# COMPACT_ATOMS: atom_id res chain seq x y z
N MET A 1 16.86 -1.59 16.24
CA MET A 1 16.40 -1.09 14.92
C MET A 1 15.62 -2.19 14.25
N SER A 2 14.41 -1.90 13.78
CA SER A 2 13.64 -2.80 12.93
C SER A 2 13.36 -2.13 11.58
N ILE A 3 13.22 -2.96 10.54
CA ILE A 3 12.96 -2.51 9.17
C ILE A 3 11.73 -3.26 8.68
N HIS A 4 10.69 -2.52 8.30
CA HIS A 4 9.48 -3.06 7.69
C HIS A 4 9.31 -2.52 6.29
N LYS A 5 8.98 -3.40 5.36
CA LYS A 5 8.75 -3.06 3.97
C LYS A 5 7.33 -2.54 3.79
N LEU A 6 7.17 -1.36 3.23
CA LEU A 6 5.89 -0.77 2.90
C LEU A 6 5.49 -1.19 1.49
N SER A 7 4.36 -1.86 1.35
CA SER A 7 3.77 -2.18 0.05
C SER A 7 2.97 -0.99 -0.47
N ALA A 8 3.04 -0.74 -1.77
CA ALA A 8 2.18 0.24 -2.44
C ALA A 8 0.69 -0.07 -2.21
N GLY A 9 -0.16 0.92 -2.29
CA GLY A 9 -1.59 0.81 -1.99
C GLY A 9 -1.90 1.03 -0.51
N SER A 10 -2.24 0.00 0.24
CA SER A 10 -2.66 0.10 1.65
C SER A 10 -1.56 -0.16 2.68
N GLY A 11 -0.36 -0.55 2.25
CA GLY A 11 0.71 -1.00 3.15
C GLY A 11 1.27 0.05 4.12
N TYR A 12 0.93 1.31 3.94
CA TYR A 12 1.34 2.44 4.80
C TYR A 12 0.29 2.87 5.82
N TYR A 13 -0.94 2.34 5.77
CA TYR A 13 -2.06 2.82 6.60
C TYR A 13 -1.78 2.84 8.10
N TYR A 14 -1.00 1.91 8.61
CA TYR A 14 -0.67 1.89 10.02
C TYR A 14 0.19 3.09 10.44
N LEU A 15 1.03 3.60 9.54
CA LEU A 15 1.87 4.78 9.77
C LEU A 15 1.05 6.06 9.76
N THR A 16 -0.01 6.14 8.96
CA THR A 16 -0.86 7.33 8.86
C THR A 16 -1.43 7.71 10.23
N ARG A 17 -1.76 6.71 11.04
CA ARG A 17 -2.27 6.93 12.41
C ARG A 17 -1.20 7.41 13.39
N GLN A 18 0.08 7.21 13.08
CA GLN A 18 1.19 7.52 13.98
C GLN A 18 1.92 8.80 13.58
N VAL A 19 1.93 9.14 12.30
CA VAL A 19 2.83 10.16 11.74
C VAL A 19 2.09 11.32 11.10
N ALA A 20 0.93 11.09 10.48
CA ALA A 20 0.23 12.14 9.74
C ALA A 20 -0.45 13.15 10.67
N ALA A 21 -0.24 14.43 10.39
CA ALA A 21 -1.09 15.48 10.91
C ALA A 21 -2.50 15.32 10.32
N LEU A 22 -3.53 15.56 11.13
CA LEU A 22 -4.91 15.51 10.66
C LEU A 22 -5.16 16.63 9.66
N ASP A 23 -5.71 16.23 8.54
CA ASP A 23 -6.30 17.14 7.59
C ASP A 23 -7.57 17.73 8.22
N THR A 24 -7.64 19.05 8.35
CA THR A 24 -8.76 19.77 8.97
C THR A 24 -10.04 19.71 8.13
N THR A 25 -10.02 19.09 6.97
CA THR A 25 -11.11 19.02 6.00
C THR A 25 -12.08 17.86 6.18
N GLU A 26 -11.70 16.78 6.88
CA GLU A 26 -12.65 15.72 7.19
C GLU A 26 -13.48 16.06 8.43
N LYS A 27 -14.62 16.73 8.20
CA LYS A 27 -15.70 16.87 9.19
C LYS A 27 -16.15 15.48 9.66
N GLY A 28 -15.65 15.03 10.80
CA GLY A 28 -16.19 13.83 11.45
C GLY A 28 -15.27 13.07 12.39
N HIS A 29 -13.99 13.31 12.39
CA HIS A 29 -13.06 12.62 13.29
C HIS A 29 -12.27 13.59 14.19
N THR A 30 -12.97 14.25 15.09
CA THR A 30 -12.41 15.10 16.17
C THR A 30 -11.52 14.30 17.16
N GLY A 31 -11.50 12.97 17.07
CA GLY A 31 -10.84 12.13 18.06
C GLY A 31 -9.33 11.99 17.94
N LEU A 32 -8.75 12.10 16.75
CA LEU A 32 -7.32 11.82 16.55
C LEU A 32 -6.42 13.04 16.79
N ALA A 33 -6.87 14.25 16.43
CA ALA A 33 -6.12 15.48 16.73
C ALA A 33 -6.03 15.71 18.25
N SER A 34 -7.15 15.49 18.96
CA SER A 34 -7.20 15.51 20.42
C SER A 34 -6.27 14.47 21.04
N TYR A 35 -6.22 13.26 20.48
CA TYR A 35 -5.38 12.18 20.97
C TYR A 35 -3.87 12.49 20.91
N TYR A 36 -3.40 13.09 19.81
CA TYR A 36 -1.99 13.47 19.68
C TYR A 36 -1.65 14.69 20.54
N THR A 37 -2.56 15.65 20.66
CA THR A 37 -2.38 16.83 21.52
C THR A 37 -2.39 16.45 23.00
N GLU A 38 -3.24 15.52 23.40
CA GLU A 38 -3.32 15.02 24.77
C GLU A 38 -2.10 14.18 25.18
N ARG A 39 -1.47 13.47 24.23
CA ARG A 39 -0.26 12.67 24.50
C ARG A 39 1.05 13.42 24.27
N GLY A 40 1.00 14.66 23.78
CA GLY A 40 2.20 15.44 23.48
C GLY A 40 3.07 14.88 22.36
N GLU A 41 2.50 14.05 21.50
CA GLU A 41 3.20 13.52 20.32
C GLU A 41 3.10 14.54 19.19
N THR A 42 4.25 14.99 18.69
CA THR A 42 4.31 15.87 17.53
C THR A 42 4.08 15.07 16.24
N PRO A 43 3.34 15.64 15.26
CA PRO A 43 3.24 15.04 13.94
C PRO A 43 4.62 14.77 13.33
N GLY A 44 4.70 13.77 12.45
CA GLY A 44 5.91 13.52 11.67
C GLY A 44 6.27 14.71 10.79
N ALA A 45 7.54 14.88 10.52
CA ALA A 45 8.04 15.92 9.65
C ALA A 45 8.82 15.33 8.45
N TRP A 46 8.72 15.99 7.32
CA TRP A 46 9.50 15.67 6.14
C TRP A 46 10.98 15.96 6.39
N ILE A 47 11.85 14.97 6.17
CA ILE A 47 13.30 15.11 6.38
C ILE A 47 14.09 14.41 5.28
N GLY A 48 15.34 14.80 5.12
CA GLY A 48 16.29 14.15 4.25
C GLY A 48 16.69 14.98 3.03
N SER A 49 17.84 14.65 2.46
CA SER A 49 18.39 15.37 1.30
C SER A 49 17.55 15.23 0.03
N GLY A 50 16.75 14.15 -0.08
CA GLY A 50 15.84 13.94 -1.21
C GLY A 50 14.73 14.98 -1.31
N MET A 51 14.45 15.73 -0.24
CA MET A 51 13.44 16.80 -0.24
C MET A 51 13.77 17.92 -1.24
N ALA A 52 15.04 18.14 -1.54
CA ALA A 52 15.44 19.13 -2.55
C ALA A 52 14.92 18.82 -3.97
N GLY A 53 14.51 17.58 -4.23
CA GLY A 53 13.91 17.16 -5.50
C GLY A 53 12.37 17.15 -5.50
N ILE A 54 11.74 17.60 -4.42
CA ILE A 54 10.27 17.62 -4.28
C ILE A 54 9.81 19.06 -4.17
N ASP A 55 9.35 19.62 -5.28
CA ASP A 55 8.92 21.02 -5.32
C ASP A 55 7.70 21.26 -4.42
N GLY A 56 7.77 22.33 -3.64
CA GLY A 56 6.67 22.76 -2.76
C GLY A 56 6.64 22.12 -1.37
N LEU A 57 7.62 21.26 -1.04
CA LEU A 57 7.84 20.73 0.30
C LEU A 57 9.23 21.07 0.82
N SER A 58 9.31 21.42 2.09
CA SER A 58 10.55 21.75 2.78
C SER A 58 10.85 20.77 3.90
N ALA A 59 12.13 20.62 4.23
CA ALA A 59 12.51 19.85 5.41
C ALA A 59 11.96 20.53 6.67
N GLY A 60 11.28 19.76 7.50
CA GLY A 60 10.58 20.24 8.70
C GLY A 60 9.07 20.41 8.52
N ASP A 61 8.56 20.44 7.30
CA ASP A 61 7.10 20.49 7.07
C ASP A 61 6.40 19.27 7.66
N ALA A 62 5.23 19.50 8.24
CA ALA A 62 4.42 18.43 8.82
C ALA A 62 3.89 17.48 7.73
N VAL A 63 3.91 16.18 8.02
CA VAL A 63 3.38 15.15 7.13
C VAL A 63 1.87 15.05 7.28
N THR A 64 1.12 15.10 6.17
CA THR A 64 -0.33 14.88 6.15
C THR A 64 -0.71 13.48 5.67
N ALA A 65 -1.91 13.04 6.03
CA ALA A 65 -2.44 11.74 5.58
C ALA A 65 -2.60 11.68 4.05
N GLU A 66 -2.98 12.80 3.44
CA GLU A 66 -3.12 12.93 2.00
C GLU A 66 -1.79 12.81 1.28
N GLN A 67 -0.76 13.50 1.77
CA GLN A 67 0.60 13.38 1.24
C GLN A 67 1.13 11.94 1.33
N MET A 68 0.86 11.25 2.44
CA MET A 68 1.24 9.85 2.59
C MET A 68 0.48 8.95 1.61
N ARG A 69 -0.80 9.23 1.38
CA ARG A 69 -1.61 8.48 0.40
C ARG A 69 -1.08 8.67 -1.02
N ALA A 70 -0.78 9.90 -1.40
CA ALA A 70 -0.23 10.18 -2.72
C ALA A 70 1.11 9.47 -2.93
N LEU A 71 2.05 9.63 -2.01
CA LEU A 71 3.40 9.12 -2.14
C LEU A 71 3.47 7.59 -1.97
N PHE A 72 3.03 7.07 -0.83
CA PHE A 72 3.19 5.63 -0.51
C PHE A 72 2.06 4.77 -1.08
N GLY A 73 0.88 5.35 -1.30
CA GLY A 73 -0.23 4.64 -1.91
C GLY A 73 -0.07 4.46 -3.41
N ALA A 74 0.19 5.55 -4.13
CA ALA A 74 0.16 5.59 -5.59
C ALA A 74 1.51 5.90 -6.26
N GLY A 75 2.52 6.35 -5.51
CA GLY A 75 3.81 6.80 -6.07
C GLY A 75 3.70 8.15 -6.78
N LEU A 76 2.75 8.97 -6.33
CA LEU A 76 2.54 10.31 -6.85
C LEU A 76 3.30 11.34 -6.02
N HIS A 77 3.35 12.55 -6.55
CA HIS A 77 3.88 13.70 -5.83
C HIS A 77 3.05 13.93 -4.55
N PRO A 78 3.65 14.20 -3.38
CA PRO A 78 2.91 14.41 -2.14
C PRO A 78 1.83 15.50 -2.23
N LEU A 79 2.08 16.54 -3.04
CA LEU A 79 1.14 17.62 -3.30
C LEU A 79 0.32 17.43 -4.58
N ALA A 80 0.11 16.19 -5.04
CA ALA A 80 -0.58 15.88 -6.29
C ALA A 80 -1.97 16.50 -6.36
N THR A 81 -2.76 16.41 -5.29
CA THR A 81 -4.11 16.99 -5.24
C THR A 81 -4.08 18.51 -5.40
N GLN A 82 -3.22 19.18 -4.64
CA GLN A 82 -3.11 20.64 -4.71
C GLN A 82 -2.64 21.12 -6.09
N ARG A 83 -1.72 20.37 -6.72
CA ARG A 83 -1.24 20.67 -8.08
C ARG A 83 -2.32 20.45 -9.14
N LEU A 84 -3.20 19.45 -8.95
CA LEU A 84 -4.35 19.25 -9.82
C LEU A 84 -5.37 20.38 -9.70
N GLU A 85 -5.63 20.86 -8.50
CA GLU A 85 -6.52 21.99 -8.27
C GLU A 85 -6.03 23.30 -8.89
N GLN A 86 -4.71 23.43 -9.09
CA GLN A 86 -4.10 24.58 -9.74
C GLN A 86 -4.16 24.55 -11.28
N LEU A 87 -4.53 23.38 -11.86
CA LEU A 87 -4.72 23.27 -13.30
C LEU A 87 -6.10 23.78 -13.66
N ASP A 88 -6.17 24.79 -14.56
CA ASP A 88 -7.42 25.26 -15.12
C ASP A 88 -8.06 24.19 -16.02
N GLY A 89 -9.37 24.21 -16.14
CA GLY A 89 -10.14 23.20 -16.88
C GLY A 89 -9.74 23.04 -18.36
N ALA A 90 -9.16 24.07 -18.98
CA ALA A 90 -8.62 23.99 -20.35
C ALA A 90 -7.30 23.21 -20.45
N ASP A 91 -6.56 23.09 -19.34
CA ASP A 91 -5.26 22.43 -19.26
C ASP A 91 -5.32 20.98 -18.76
N LEU A 92 -6.53 20.45 -18.53
CA LEU A 92 -6.73 19.06 -18.07
C LEU A 92 -6.52 18.03 -19.18
N THR A 93 -5.30 18.01 -19.74
CA THR A 93 -4.86 16.95 -20.64
C THR A 93 -4.16 15.84 -19.84
N ASP A 94 -4.16 14.60 -20.37
CA ASP A 94 -3.44 13.48 -19.71
C ASP A 94 -1.96 13.80 -19.46
N THR A 95 -1.38 14.62 -20.31
CA THR A 95 0.04 15.03 -20.22
C THR A 95 0.25 16.04 -19.09
N SER A 96 -0.61 17.07 -18.98
CA SER A 96 -0.52 18.09 -17.94
C SER A 96 -0.83 17.50 -16.55
N VAL A 97 -1.84 16.64 -16.47
CA VAL A 97 -2.18 15.90 -15.24
C VAL A 97 -1.00 15.04 -14.79
N ARG A 98 -0.38 14.30 -15.70
CA ARG A 98 0.84 13.53 -15.38
C ARG A 98 1.98 14.39 -14.92
N ALA A 99 2.28 15.48 -15.64
CA ALA A 99 3.36 16.38 -15.29
C ALA A 99 3.16 16.99 -13.88
N ALA A 100 1.93 17.34 -13.53
CA ALA A 100 1.59 17.91 -12.23
C ALA A 100 1.67 16.88 -11.08
N THR A 101 1.24 15.63 -11.33
CA THR A 101 1.06 14.65 -10.26
C THR A 101 2.16 13.61 -10.14
N GLN A 102 2.95 13.39 -11.18
CA GLN A 102 3.92 12.31 -11.22
C GLN A 102 5.23 12.71 -10.53
N LEU A 103 5.70 11.88 -9.59
CA LEU A 103 7.02 12.03 -8.97
C LEU A 103 8.06 11.06 -9.56
N GLY A 104 7.61 10.02 -10.22
CA GLY A 104 8.42 8.99 -10.84
C GLY A 104 7.54 7.99 -11.59
N ALA A 105 7.95 6.75 -11.75
CA ALA A 105 7.09 5.73 -12.32
C ALA A 105 5.96 5.40 -11.33
N PRO A 106 4.68 5.42 -11.74
CA PRO A 106 3.56 5.11 -10.87
C PRO A 106 3.65 3.68 -10.34
N PHE A 107 3.23 3.48 -9.11
CA PHE A 107 3.24 2.16 -8.50
C PHE A 107 2.21 1.25 -9.17
N LYS A 108 2.62 0.00 -9.41
CA LYS A 108 1.66 -1.05 -9.80
C LYS A 108 0.94 -1.52 -8.54
N VAL A 109 -0.26 -1.01 -8.33
CA VAL A 109 -1.15 -1.41 -7.26
C VAL A 109 -2.16 -2.41 -7.82
N TYR A 110 -2.18 -3.61 -7.26
CA TYR A 110 -3.17 -4.62 -7.64
C TYR A 110 -4.34 -4.52 -6.67
N ALA A 111 -5.50 -4.12 -7.18
CA ALA A 111 -6.74 -4.09 -6.40
C ALA A 111 -7.20 -5.53 -6.13
N GLY A 112 -7.30 -5.91 -4.85
CA GLY A 112 -7.88 -7.17 -4.38
C GLY A 112 -6.87 -8.18 -3.85
N ASP A 113 -7.28 -8.85 -2.77
CA ASP A 113 -6.49 -9.87 -2.07
C ASP A 113 -6.38 -11.21 -2.82
N GLY A 114 -7.10 -11.37 -3.91
CA GLY A 114 -7.17 -12.62 -4.67
C GLY A 114 -6.95 -12.42 -6.14
N ARG A 115 -6.03 -13.20 -6.71
CA ARG A 115 -5.92 -13.31 -8.15
C ARG A 115 -7.17 -14.01 -8.65
N PRO A 116 -7.82 -13.51 -9.72
CA PRO A 116 -9.06 -14.10 -10.25
C PRO A 116 -8.96 -15.62 -10.42
N PHE A 117 -7.82 -16.10 -10.87
CA PHE A 117 -7.57 -17.54 -11.03
C PHE A 117 -7.61 -18.29 -9.69
N GLN A 118 -6.95 -17.78 -8.66
CA GLN A 118 -6.91 -18.46 -7.35
C GLN A 118 -8.24 -18.38 -6.62
N VAL A 119 -8.94 -17.25 -6.73
CA VAL A 119 -10.30 -17.09 -6.20
C VAL A 119 -11.26 -18.08 -6.85
N GLU A 120 -11.21 -18.23 -8.17
CA GLU A 120 -12.06 -19.18 -8.88
C GLU A 120 -11.71 -20.63 -8.54
N VAL A 121 -10.43 -20.95 -8.43
CA VAL A 121 -9.99 -22.28 -7.96
C VAL A 121 -10.49 -22.55 -6.56
N ALA A 122 -10.36 -21.62 -5.62
CA ALA A 122 -10.83 -21.78 -4.24
C ALA A 122 -12.35 -21.94 -4.18
N LYS A 123 -13.09 -21.14 -4.96
CA LYS A 123 -14.54 -21.23 -5.08
C LYS A 123 -14.99 -22.61 -5.56
N ARG A 124 -14.42 -23.13 -6.64
CA ARG A 124 -14.77 -24.44 -7.20
C ARG A 124 -14.40 -25.60 -6.28
N ILE A 125 -13.26 -25.45 -5.59
CA ILE A 125 -12.88 -26.37 -4.52
C ILE A 125 -13.97 -26.40 -3.44
N GLY A 126 -14.42 -25.24 -2.95
CA GLY A 126 -15.47 -25.12 -1.94
C GLY A 126 -16.81 -25.71 -2.39
N THR A 127 -17.23 -25.42 -3.62
CA THR A 127 -18.48 -25.98 -4.20
C THR A 127 -18.41 -27.48 -4.32
N ARG A 128 -17.29 -28.05 -4.73
CA ARG A 128 -17.12 -29.51 -4.88
C ARG A 128 -17.10 -30.22 -3.53
N HIS A 129 -16.54 -29.59 -2.50
CA HIS A 129 -16.61 -30.08 -1.12
C HIS A 129 -18.04 -30.11 -0.58
N GLY A 130 -18.79 -29.04 -0.80
CA GLY A 130 -20.20 -28.96 -0.39
C GLY A 130 -21.08 -29.97 -1.10
N ALA A 131 -20.86 -30.19 -2.41
CA ALA A 131 -21.60 -31.16 -3.22
C ALA A 131 -21.30 -32.63 -2.84
N ALA A 132 -20.14 -32.92 -2.30
CA ALA A 132 -19.76 -34.27 -1.85
C ALA A 132 -20.30 -34.64 -0.46
N GLY A 133 -21.10 -33.76 0.18
CA GLY A 133 -21.67 -34.00 1.50
C GLY A 133 -20.63 -34.09 2.63
N GLN A 134 -19.40 -33.74 2.39
CA GLN A 134 -18.32 -33.77 3.37
C GLN A 134 -18.36 -32.48 4.21
N LEU A 135 -19.25 -32.44 5.16
CA LEU A 135 -19.27 -31.48 6.25
C LEU A 135 -18.08 -31.78 7.18
N GLY A 136 -17.08 -30.91 7.13
CA GLY A 136 -16.04 -30.79 8.16
C GLY A 136 -14.80 -31.67 8.01
N GLY A 137 -13.71 -31.08 7.65
CA GLY A 137 -12.38 -31.54 8.07
C GLY A 137 -11.62 -32.50 7.17
N VAL A 138 -12.20 -33.09 6.14
CA VAL A 138 -11.45 -33.95 5.21
C VAL A 138 -10.79 -33.11 4.14
N PRO A 139 -9.44 -33.07 4.05
CA PRO A 139 -8.75 -32.30 3.01
C PRO A 139 -9.04 -32.89 1.63
N ILE A 140 -9.35 -32.04 0.66
CA ILE A 140 -9.49 -32.43 -0.75
C ILE A 140 -8.23 -33.15 -1.21
N SER A 141 -8.41 -34.22 -1.97
CA SER A 141 -7.29 -34.97 -2.54
C SER A 141 -6.40 -34.08 -3.44
N ALA A 142 -5.12 -34.39 -3.49
CA ALA A 142 -4.20 -33.68 -4.38
C ALA A 142 -4.63 -33.79 -5.86
N THR A 143 -5.22 -34.92 -6.23
CA THR A 143 -5.77 -35.19 -7.58
C THR A 143 -6.94 -34.27 -7.91
N ASP A 144 -7.89 -34.11 -6.99
CA ASP A 144 -9.03 -33.22 -7.20
C ASP A 144 -8.62 -31.75 -7.30
N ARG A 145 -7.66 -31.32 -6.46
CA ARG A 145 -7.09 -29.97 -6.57
C ARG A 145 -6.41 -29.74 -7.93
N ALA A 146 -5.64 -30.71 -8.40
CA ALA A 146 -4.97 -30.63 -9.69
C ALA A 146 -6.00 -30.56 -10.82
N TRP A 147 -7.04 -31.36 -10.74
CA TRP A 147 -8.12 -31.36 -11.72
C TRP A 147 -8.84 -30.00 -11.76
N VAL A 148 -9.27 -29.46 -10.63
CA VAL A 148 -9.93 -28.15 -10.56
C VAL A 148 -9.04 -27.05 -11.11
N ARG A 149 -7.75 -27.04 -10.76
CA ARG A 149 -6.79 -26.06 -11.32
C ARG A 149 -6.66 -26.16 -12.83
N THR A 150 -6.70 -27.37 -13.36
CA THR A 150 -6.62 -27.62 -14.81
C THR A 150 -7.85 -27.11 -15.53
N GLU A 151 -9.04 -27.35 -14.98
CA GLU A 151 -10.29 -26.86 -15.56
C GLU A 151 -10.37 -25.34 -15.56
N VAL A 152 -10.05 -24.70 -14.43
CA VAL A 152 -10.01 -23.25 -14.36
C VAL A 152 -8.95 -22.68 -15.34
N ALA A 153 -7.80 -23.33 -15.45
CA ALA A 153 -6.77 -22.89 -16.39
C ALA A 153 -7.21 -22.96 -17.86
N ARG A 154 -8.00 -23.97 -18.24
CA ARG A 154 -8.59 -24.05 -19.60
C ARG A 154 -9.52 -22.88 -19.88
N GLU A 155 -10.36 -22.52 -18.93
CA GLU A 155 -11.27 -21.38 -19.10
C GLU A 155 -10.51 -20.05 -19.21
N PHE A 156 -9.53 -19.84 -18.35
CA PHE A 156 -8.67 -18.66 -18.42
C PHE A 156 -7.90 -18.59 -19.75
N PHE A 157 -7.38 -19.72 -20.23
CA PHE A 157 -6.73 -19.80 -21.53
C PHE A 157 -7.70 -19.45 -22.66
N ARG A 158 -8.91 -20.02 -22.62
CA ARG A 158 -9.96 -19.75 -23.62
C ARG A 158 -10.35 -18.27 -23.64
N THR A 159 -10.49 -17.66 -22.47
CA THR A 159 -10.80 -16.23 -22.35
C THR A 159 -9.67 -15.35 -22.90
N GLU A 160 -8.41 -15.74 -22.67
CA GLU A 160 -7.24 -14.97 -23.11
C GLU A 160 -6.94 -15.14 -24.61
N HIS A 161 -7.11 -16.34 -25.15
CA HIS A 161 -6.67 -16.70 -26.51
C HIS A 161 -7.82 -16.94 -27.50
N GLY A 162 -9.08 -16.93 -27.06
CA GLY A 162 -10.25 -17.18 -27.90
C GLY A 162 -10.35 -18.60 -28.45
N ARG A 163 -9.50 -19.54 -28.00
CA ARG A 163 -9.47 -20.94 -28.44
C ARG A 163 -9.20 -21.89 -27.28
N ASP A 164 -9.47 -23.17 -27.52
CA ASP A 164 -9.06 -24.22 -26.56
C ASP A 164 -7.54 -24.51 -26.62
N PRO A 165 -6.94 -24.90 -25.47
CA PRO A 165 -5.54 -25.32 -25.45
C PRO A 165 -5.35 -26.62 -26.25
N ILE A 166 -4.33 -26.64 -27.11
CA ILE A 166 -4.04 -27.78 -28.00
C ILE A 166 -3.31 -28.90 -27.27
N ASN A 167 -2.54 -28.53 -26.21
CA ASN A 167 -1.70 -29.49 -25.50
C ASN A 167 -1.60 -29.16 -24.00
N ALA A 168 -1.13 -30.12 -23.22
CA ALA A 168 -0.95 -30.00 -21.79
C ALA A 168 0.08 -28.92 -21.39
N ARG A 169 1.03 -28.61 -22.29
CA ARG A 169 2.06 -27.58 -22.04
C ARG A 169 1.46 -26.18 -21.97
N GLU A 170 0.47 -25.87 -22.81
CA GLU A 170 -0.24 -24.58 -22.77
C GLU A 170 -1.00 -24.41 -21.44
N ILE A 171 -1.65 -25.48 -20.98
CA ILE A 171 -2.34 -25.47 -19.68
C ILE A 171 -1.34 -25.25 -18.53
N THR A 172 -0.23 -25.98 -18.53
CA THR A 172 0.80 -25.85 -17.51
C THR A 172 1.41 -24.43 -17.51
N ALA A 173 1.65 -23.86 -18.69
CA ALA A 173 2.14 -22.49 -18.82
C ALA A 173 1.12 -21.46 -18.28
N THR A 174 -0.17 -21.67 -18.54
CA THR A 174 -1.25 -20.83 -18.01
C THR A 174 -1.32 -20.92 -16.49
N ILE A 175 -1.27 -22.12 -15.92
CA ILE A 175 -1.23 -22.31 -14.47
C ILE A 175 -0.02 -21.61 -13.86
N ALA A 176 1.17 -21.77 -14.46
CA ALA A 176 2.38 -21.12 -13.99
C ALA A 176 2.29 -19.60 -14.07
N LYS A 177 1.76 -19.05 -15.18
CA LYS A 177 1.53 -17.61 -15.38
C LYS A 177 0.58 -17.06 -14.32
N GLN A 178 -0.57 -17.70 -14.15
CA GLN A 178 -1.62 -17.29 -13.23
C GLN A 178 -1.30 -17.55 -11.74
N SER A 179 -0.36 -18.45 -11.46
CA SER A 179 0.09 -18.76 -10.10
C SER A 179 1.27 -17.91 -9.63
N ARG A 180 1.89 -17.14 -10.51
CA ARG A 180 3.01 -16.26 -10.12
C ARG A 180 2.54 -15.21 -9.12
N PRO A 181 3.26 -14.98 -8.01
CA PRO A 181 2.92 -13.90 -7.09
C PRO A 181 2.95 -12.56 -7.82
N ASN A 182 1.87 -11.78 -7.68
CA ASN A 182 1.91 -10.38 -8.07
C ASN A 182 2.96 -9.71 -7.17
N THR A 183 4.05 -9.27 -7.77
CA THR A 183 5.05 -8.51 -7.02
C THR A 183 4.48 -7.13 -6.75
N GLN A 184 4.02 -6.89 -5.52
CA GLN A 184 3.61 -5.55 -5.11
C GLN A 184 4.84 -4.64 -5.13
N THR A 185 4.67 -3.45 -5.67
CA THR A 185 5.71 -2.43 -5.65
C THR A 185 6.03 -2.06 -4.21
N VAL A 186 7.30 -1.91 -3.90
CA VAL A 186 7.77 -1.40 -2.61
C VAL A 186 7.66 0.11 -2.65
N ALA A 187 6.79 0.67 -1.81
CA ALA A 187 6.62 2.12 -1.69
C ALA A 187 7.69 2.76 -0.82
N GLY A 188 8.26 2.02 0.11
CA GLY A 188 9.27 2.51 1.04
C GLY A 188 9.61 1.50 2.12
N TYR A 189 10.33 1.99 3.12
CA TYR A 189 10.70 1.21 4.29
C TYR A 189 10.40 2.01 5.56
N ASP A 190 9.74 1.36 6.50
CA ASP A 190 9.60 1.87 7.87
C ASP A 190 10.81 1.45 8.69
N LEU A 191 11.52 2.43 9.23
CA LEU A 191 12.70 2.25 10.07
C LEU A 191 12.39 2.67 11.50
N THR A 192 12.26 1.70 12.40
CA THR A 192 11.99 1.99 13.81
C THR A 192 13.27 1.92 14.64
N PHE A 193 13.58 3.01 15.30
CA PHE A 193 14.71 3.11 16.22
C PHE A 193 14.19 3.12 17.65
N PRO A 194 14.40 2.06 18.46
CA PRO A 194 14.01 2.08 19.86
C PRO A 194 14.82 3.15 20.59
N ARG A 195 14.14 3.99 21.37
CA ARG A 195 14.82 4.92 22.27
C ARG A 195 15.69 4.11 23.23
N SER A 196 16.98 4.37 23.23
CA SER A 196 17.89 3.84 24.24
C SER A 196 17.42 4.36 25.61
N SER A 197 17.20 3.45 26.56
CA SER A 197 16.82 3.80 27.95
C SER A 197 17.85 4.67 28.67
N ARG A 198 19.05 4.85 28.10
CA ARG A 198 20.11 5.70 28.66
C ARG A 198 19.87 7.21 28.49
N CYS A 199 18.94 7.65 27.62
CA CYS A 199 18.65 9.08 27.47
C CYS A 199 17.68 9.68 28.51
N ARG A 200 17.24 8.94 29.52
CA ARG A 200 16.42 9.52 30.62
C ARG A 200 17.21 10.45 31.55
N ALA A 201 18.54 10.45 31.49
CA ALA A 201 19.40 11.25 32.37
C ALA A 201 19.78 12.63 31.80
N CYS A 202 19.51 12.94 30.53
CA CYS A 202 19.87 14.25 29.93
C CYS A 202 18.79 15.33 30.05
N GLY A 203 17.76 15.15 30.87
CA GLY A 203 16.63 16.06 30.99
C GLY A 203 16.71 17.13 32.09
N ARG A 204 17.86 17.41 32.67
CA ARG A 204 18.05 18.56 33.57
C ARG A 204 19.28 19.34 33.17
N LEU A 205 19.11 20.30 32.30
CA LEU A 205 20.01 21.46 32.24
C LEU A 205 19.74 22.30 33.51
N PRO A 206 20.74 22.58 34.35
CA PRO A 206 20.57 23.52 35.45
C PRO A 206 20.33 24.92 34.89
N THR A 207 19.20 25.50 35.23
CA THR A 207 18.96 26.94 35.04
C THR A 207 20.10 27.71 35.70
N ARG A 208 20.87 28.40 34.90
CA ARG A 208 21.89 29.32 35.38
C ARG A 208 21.18 30.47 36.06
N THR A 209 21.15 30.44 37.36
CA THR A 209 20.77 31.59 38.19
C THR A 209 21.87 32.65 38.04
N SER A 210 21.55 33.77 37.40
CA SER A 210 22.39 34.96 37.41
C SER A 210 22.39 35.55 38.85
N LEU A 211 23.53 35.51 39.46
CA LEU A 211 23.82 36.35 40.62
C LEU A 211 24.58 37.59 40.13
N HIS A 212 24.16 38.73 40.66
CA HIS A 212 24.68 40.08 40.51
C HIS A 212 26.20 40.20 40.50
#